data_4dee5713b60f6e7a57db3aa4b43f1d0f
#
_entry.id   4dee5713b60f6e7a57db3aa4b43f1d0f
#
_cell.length_a   1.000
_cell.length_b   1.000
_cell.length_c   1.000
_cell.angle_alpha   90.00
_cell.angle_beta   90.00
_cell.angle_gamma   90.00
#
_symmetry.space_group_name_H-M   'P 1'
#
loop_
_entity.id
_entity.type
_entity.pdbx_description
1 polymer ?
#
loop_
_entity_poly.entity_id
_entity_poly.type
_entity_poly.pdbx_seq_one_letter_code
_entity_poly.pdbx_strand_id
1 'polypeptide(L)'
;MINDNQIQPILASLGLDQLEISCYLDLLKKSPQRASELAKKFGVPKATILTALYRLADHFGIIKRTKQKNSFLFWVEDVNDLLNYTNRQEQKLSENKKIIEQLLPELRSMMSIDAVKPQISYYEGKEGLKKAFEQVLDEADKIIGYGSNEDDVKYLPDLYPNYYERRIKKKIPVKAIIPATDFNVKAFANNTKELRSARLIPKEFNYPIQVNIYKHTAVFYSFEESFALIIKSRPIADCLKKIFEMAFEKAGTK
;
A
#
# COMPACT_ATOMS: atom_id res chain seq x y z
N MET A 1 7.34 -0.71 43.59
CA MET A 1 7.69 0.71 43.32
C MET A 1 7.93 0.84 41.84
N ILE A 2 7.19 1.71 41.17
CA ILE A 2 7.42 1.99 39.73
C ILE A 2 8.81 2.64 39.64
N ASN A 3 9.69 2.03 38.87
CA ASN A 3 11.05 2.55 38.67
C ASN A 3 10.95 3.71 37.66
N ASP A 4 11.53 4.87 38.00
CA ASP A 4 11.57 6.06 37.11
C ASP A 4 12.05 5.67 35.68
N ASN A 5 12.91 4.65 35.57
CA ASN A 5 13.38 4.10 34.28
C ASN A 5 12.31 3.43 33.43
N GLN A 6 11.20 3.01 34.00
CA GLN A 6 10.12 2.36 33.25
C GLN A 6 9.12 3.38 32.70
N ILE A 7 8.87 4.46 33.40
CA ILE A 7 7.88 5.47 32.99
C ILE A 7 8.46 6.52 32.03
N GLN A 8 9.73 6.87 32.15
CA GLN A 8 10.36 7.89 31.29
C GLN A 8 10.25 7.62 29.80
N PRO A 9 10.53 6.37 29.28
CA PRO A 9 10.35 6.08 27.86
C PRO A 9 8.91 6.21 27.40
N ILE A 10 7.93 5.88 28.25
CA ILE A 10 6.50 6.02 27.96
C ILE A 10 6.13 7.49 27.83
N LEU A 11 6.53 8.32 28.79
CA LEU A 11 6.28 9.77 28.76
C LEU A 11 6.94 10.43 27.53
N ALA A 12 8.16 10.01 27.18
CA ALA A 12 8.85 10.46 25.96
C ALA A 12 8.09 10.07 24.68
N SER A 13 7.53 8.85 24.63
CA SER A 13 6.72 8.39 23.50
C SER A 13 5.40 9.17 23.36
N LEU A 14 4.89 9.77 24.43
CA LEU A 14 3.74 10.66 24.42
C LEU A 14 4.08 12.09 23.97
N GLY A 15 5.36 12.37 23.69
CA GLY A 15 5.83 13.67 23.19
C GLY A 15 6.32 14.64 24.25
N LEU A 16 6.54 14.18 25.49
CA LEU A 16 7.18 14.98 26.52
C LEU A 16 8.69 15.03 26.31
N ASP A 17 9.28 16.21 26.45
CA ASP A 17 10.73 16.34 26.47
C ASP A 17 11.33 15.96 27.84
N GLN A 18 12.66 15.84 27.90
CA GLN A 18 13.36 15.40 29.12
C GLN A 18 13.13 16.32 30.33
N LEU A 19 12.99 17.62 30.10
CA LEU A 19 12.73 18.58 31.18
C LEU A 19 11.28 18.48 31.67
N GLU A 20 10.33 18.31 30.78
CA GLU A 20 8.91 18.09 31.09
C GLU A 20 8.72 16.80 31.89
N ILE A 21 9.38 15.71 31.49
CA ILE A 21 9.39 14.45 32.22
C ILE A 21 9.93 14.66 33.63
N SER A 22 11.08 15.36 33.76
CA SER A 22 11.69 15.64 35.05
C SER A 22 10.78 16.48 35.95
N CYS A 23 10.14 17.52 35.41
CA CYS A 23 9.18 18.35 36.12
C CYS A 23 7.94 17.54 36.56
N TYR A 24 7.38 16.73 35.69
CA TYR A 24 6.22 15.89 36.00
C TYR A 24 6.50 14.89 37.12
N LEU A 25 7.61 14.16 37.01
CA LEU A 25 8.02 13.18 38.03
C LEU A 25 8.33 13.82 39.38
N ASP A 26 8.87 15.04 39.36
CA ASP A 26 9.11 15.78 40.61
C ASP A 26 7.81 16.26 41.24
N LEU A 27 6.89 16.75 40.44
CA LEU A 27 5.55 17.13 40.92
C LEU A 27 4.76 15.94 41.46
N LEU A 28 4.93 14.75 40.93
CA LEU A 28 4.34 13.51 41.49
C LEU A 28 4.88 13.21 42.89
N LYS A 29 6.18 13.45 43.12
CA LYS A 29 6.83 13.15 44.41
C LYS A 29 6.57 14.24 45.46
N LYS A 30 6.47 15.48 45.00
CA LYS A 30 6.29 16.66 45.87
C LYS A 30 5.43 17.69 45.16
N SER A 31 4.21 17.85 45.61
CA SER A 31 3.21 18.82 45.12
C SER A 31 2.53 19.55 46.28
N PRO A 32 2.09 20.83 46.11
CA PRO A 32 2.34 21.70 44.96
C PRO A 32 3.71 22.36 45.01
N GLN A 33 4.27 22.77 43.84
CA GLN A 33 5.56 23.47 43.73
C GLN A 33 5.46 24.71 42.84
N ARG A 34 6.38 25.66 43.06
CA ARG A 34 6.57 26.83 42.19
C ARG A 34 7.66 26.57 41.15
N ALA A 35 7.55 27.22 39.98
CA ALA A 35 8.57 27.17 38.97
C ALA A 35 9.98 27.55 39.44
N SER A 36 10.07 28.46 40.43
CA SER A 36 11.34 28.87 41.02
C SER A 36 12.03 27.76 41.83
N GLU A 37 11.23 26.87 42.46
CA GLU A 37 11.77 25.73 43.20
C GLU A 37 12.36 24.68 42.26
N LEU A 38 11.62 24.33 41.19
CA LEU A 38 12.07 23.45 40.15
C LEU A 38 13.28 24.00 39.39
N ALA A 39 13.29 25.32 39.09
CA ALA A 39 14.39 26.01 38.47
C ALA A 39 15.70 25.87 39.28
N LYS A 40 15.62 26.09 40.59
CA LYS A 40 16.74 25.92 41.51
C LYS A 40 17.19 24.45 41.55
N LYS A 41 16.23 23.53 41.60
CA LYS A 41 16.54 22.08 41.68
C LYS A 41 17.25 21.53 40.44
N PHE A 42 16.76 21.93 39.26
CA PHE A 42 17.30 21.43 38.00
C PHE A 42 18.44 22.26 37.40
N GLY A 43 18.77 23.41 38.01
CA GLY A 43 19.80 24.31 37.51
C GLY A 43 19.45 24.98 36.16
N VAL A 44 18.16 25.16 35.89
CA VAL A 44 17.63 25.66 34.61
C VAL A 44 16.95 27.03 34.84
N PRO A 45 17.01 27.99 33.88
CA PRO A 45 16.32 29.25 33.98
C PRO A 45 14.82 29.09 34.29
N LYS A 46 14.30 29.94 35.17
CA LYS A 46 12.89 29.91 35.58
C LYS A 46 11.93 30.00 34.37
N ALA A 47 12.30 30.80 33.35
CA ALA A 47 11.48 30.94 32.14
C ALA A 47 11.33 29.60 31.40
N THR A 48 12.42 28.83 31.29
CA THR A 48 12.44 27.49 30.65
C THR A 48 11.54 26.52 31.44
N ILE A 49 11.64 26.51 32.77
CA ILE A 49 10.74 25.70 33.61
C ILE A 49 9.27 26.10 33.43
N LEU A 50 8.98 27.41 33.36
CA LEU A 50 7.61 27.87 33.12
C LEU A 50 7.05 27.39 31.79
N THR A 51 7.87 27.40 30.72
CA THR A 51 7.49 26.86 29.41
C THR A 51 7.12 25.41 29.51
N ALA A 52 7.96 24.58 30.15
CA ALA A 52 7.70 23.16 30.36
C ALA A 52 6.43 22.93 31.17
N LEU A 53 6.25 23.66 32.29
CA LEU A 53 5.06 23.52 33.13
C LEU A 53 3.78 23.97 32.41
N TYR A 54 3.83 25.01 31.59
CA TYR A 54 2.67 25.41 30.78
C TYR A 54 2.32 24.40 29.72
N ARG A 55 3.31 23.75 29.07
CA ARG A 55 3.03 22.66 28.14
C ARG A 55 2.40 21.47 28.86
N LEU A 56 2.91 21.10 30.05
CA LEU A 56 2.32 20.03 30.86
C LEU A 56 0.88 20.33 31.27
N ALA A 57 0.57 21.61 31.61
CA ALA A 57 -0.76 22.02 32.03
C ALA A 57 -1.73 22.21 30.84
N ASP A 58 -1.31 22.95 29.80
CA ASP A 58 -2.22 23.47 28.79
C ASP A 58 -2.28 22.55 27.54
N HIS A 59 -1.14 21.94 27.16
CA HIS A 59 -1.09 21.04 26.02
C HIS A 59 -1.40 19.59 26.41
N PHE A 60 -0.70 19.07 27.40
CA PHE A 60 -0.91 17.69 27.87
C PHE A 60 -2.11 17.57 28.82
N GLY A 61 -2.34 18.58 29.66
CA GLY A 61 -3.42 18.59 30.65
C GLY A 61 -3.20 17.62 31.81
N ILE A 62 -1.92 17.23 32.07
CA ILE A 62 -1.54 16.25 33.11
C ILE A 62 -1.11 16.87 34.44
N ILE A 63 -1.03 18.19 34.50
CA ILE A 63 -0.86 18.94 35.74
C ILE A 63 -1.88 20.10 35.82
N LYS A 64 -2.13 20.57 37.02
CA LYS A 64 -2.98 21.73 37.29
C LYS A 64 -2.13 22.92 37.73
N ARG A 65 -2.69 24.11 37.59
CA ARG A 65 -2.05 25.34 38.04
C ARG A 65 -3.07 26.30 38.65
N THR A 66 -2.65 27.05 39.66
CA THR A 66 -3.43 28.16 40.21
C THR A 66 -2.53 29.37 40.48
N LYS A 67 -3.10 30.57 40.34
CA LYS A 67 -2.36 31.79 40.64
C LYS A 67 -2.42 32.06 42.15
N GLN A 68 -1.24 32.20 42.77
CA GLN A 68 -1.14 32.57 44.18
C GLN A 68 -0.21 33.78 44.30
N LYS A 69 -0.80 34.94 44.68
CA LYS A 69 -0.10 36.24 44.71
C LYS A 69 0.56 36.54 43.34
N ASN A 70 1.89 36.67 43.29
CA ASN A 70 2.65 36.99 42.07
C ASN A 70 3.29 35.75 41.39
N SER A 71 2.81 34.54 41.70
CA SER A 71 3.35 33.30 41.12
C SER A 71 2.26 32.27 40.91
N PHE A 72 2.60 31.25 40.10
CA PHE A 72 1.76 30.07 39.94
C PHE A 72 2.29 28.93 40.80
N LEU A 73 1.37 28.16 41.37
CA LEU A 73 1.59 26.85 41.94
C LEU A 73 1.16 25.81 40.92
N PHE A 74 1.95 24.73 40.83
CA PHE A 74 1.69 23.60 39.92
C PHE A 74 1.63 22.32 40.73
N TRP A 75 0.73 21.41 40.34
CA TRP A 75 0.59 20.10 40.98
C TRP A 75 0.01 19.08 40.02
N VAL A 76 0.26 17.78 40.27
CA VAL A 76 -0.47 16.67 39.70
C VAL A 76 -1.70 16.43 40.55
N GLU A 77 -2.89 16.52 39.97
CA GLU A 77 -4.15 16.30 40.66
C GLU A 77 -4.54 14.84 40.64
N ASP A 78 -4.49 14.24 39.45
CA ASP A 78 -4.81 12.83 39.24
C ASP A 78 -3.85 12.22 38.19
N VAL A 79 -3.27 11.07 38.53
CA VAL A 79 -2.40 10.32 37.59
C VAL A 79 -3.19 9.77 36.39
N ASN A 80 -4.50 9.61 36.52
CA ASN A 80 -5.37 9.22 35.41
C ASN A 80 -5.41 10.26 34.29
N ASP A 81 -4.97 11.50 34.53
CA ASP A 81 -4.87 12.50 33.48
C ASP A 81 -3.91 12.10 32.36
N LEU A 82 -2.90 11.28 32.63
CA LEU A 82 -2.06 10.64 31.60
C LEU A 82 -2.88 9.71 30.68
N LEU A 83 -3.72 8.87 31.29
CA LEU A 83 -4.58 7.96 30.52
C LEU A 83 -5.62 8.75 29.72
N ASN A 84 -6.20 9.79 30.33
CA ASN A 84 -7.13 10.69 29.65
C ASN A 84 -6.48 11.39 28.44
N TYR A 85 -5.22 11.80 28.57
CA TYR A 85 -4.47 12.38 27.46
C TYR A 85 -4.26 11.35 26.33
N THR A 86 -3.83 10.12 26.67
CA THR A 86 -3.62 9.04 25.70
C THR A 86 -4.91 8.71 24.94
N ASN A 87 -6.04 8.59 25.64
CA ASN A 87 -7.34 8.31 25.03
C ASN A 87 -7.78 9.43 24.06
N ARG A 88 -7.51 10.70 24.42
CA ARG A 88 -7.78 11.84 23.52
C ARG A 88 -6.92 11.80 22.27
N GLN A 89 -5.65 11.39 22.36
CA GLN A 89 -4.77 11.25 21.19
C GLN A 89 -5.23 10.10 20.29
N GLU A 90 -5.61 8.96 20.86
CA GLU A 90 -6.14 7.82 20.12
C GLU A 90 -7.42 8.18 19.36
N GLN A 91 -8.36 8.86 20.03
CA GLN A 91 -9.58 9.34 19.38
C GLN A 91 -9.28 10.29 18.23
N LYS A 92 -8.40 11.27 18.44
CA LYS A 92 -7.99 12.23 17.40
C LYS A 92 -7.33 11.55 16.20
N LEU A 93 -6.48 10.54 16.45
CA LEU A 93 -5.86 9.74 15.38
C LEU A 93 -6.91 8.95 14.60
N SER A 94 -7.89 8.35 15.30
CA SER A 94 -9.00 7.63 14.67
C SER A 94 -9.85 8.54 13.78
N GLU A 95 -10.18 9.73 14.26
CA GLU A 95 -10.92 10.74 13.49
C GLU A 95 -10.12 11.21 12.27
N ASN A 96 -8.85 11.55 12.44
CA ASN A 96 -7.96 11.94 11.34
C ASN A 96 -7.83 10.84 10.29
N LYS A 97 -7.72 9.57 10.72
CA LYS A 97 -7.67 8.42 9.81
C LYS A 97 -8.92 8.38 8.93
N LYS A 98 -10.11 8.51 9.51
CA LYS A 98 -11.38 8.54 8.75
C LYS A 98 -11.41 9.69 7.73
N ILE A 99 -10.96 10.88 8.14
CA ILE A 99 -10.91 12.04 7.24
C ILE A 99 -9.93 11.77 6.09
N ILE A 100 -8.74 11.22 6.38
CA ILE A 100 -7.76 10.88 5.34
C ILE A 100 -8.33 9.82 4.38
N GLU A 101 -9.00 8.79 4.90
CA GLU A 101 -9.65 7.76 4.06
C GLU A 101 -10.70 8.37 3.10
N GLN A 102 -11.46 9.36 3.55
CA GLN A 102 -12.42 10.09 2.71
C GLN A 102 -11.74 10.97 1.66
N LEU A 103 -10.61 11.59 2.00
CA LEU A 103 -9.86 12.48 1.12
C LEU A 103 -8.94 11.74 0.13
N LEU A 104 -8.65 10.45 0.35
CA LEU A 104 -7.76 9.67 -0.52
C LEU A 104 -8.14 9.72 -2.01
N PRO A 105 -9.43 9.65 -2.42
CA PRO A 105 -9.80 9.77 -3.85
C PRO A 105 -9.42 11.13 -4.43
N GLU A 106 -9.65 12.21 -3.69
CA GLU A 106 -9.31 13.57 -4.11
C GLU A 106 -7.79 13.76 -4.19
N LEU A 107 -7.07 13.33 -3.17
CA LEU A 107 -5.61 13.37 -3.15
C LEU A 107 -5.01 12.57 -4.32
N ARG A 108 -5.60 11.42 -4.66
CA ARG A 108 -5.19 10.65 -5.84
C ARG A 108 -5.46 11.41 -7.14
N SER A 109 -6.56 12.17 -7.22
CA SER A 109 -6.86 12.99 -8.40
C SER A 109 -5.91 14.19 -8.56
N MET A 110 -5.42 14.72 -7.44
CA MET A 110 -4.42 15.80 -7.43
C MET A 110 -3.00 15.31 -7.74
N MET A 111 -2.75 14.03 -7.56
CA MET A 111 -1.50 13.44 -8.07
C MET A 111 -1.57 13.51 -9.59
N SER A 112 -0.80 14.41 -10.19
CA SER A 112 -0.56 14.45 -11.62
C SER A 112 0.16 13.16 -12.04
N ILE A 113 -0.62 12.05 -12.14
CA ILE A 113 -0.14 10.76 -12.68
C ILE A 113 0.01 10.84 -14.22
N ASP A 114 -0.03 12.02 -14.78
CA ASP A 114 0.55 12.31 -16.09
C ASP A 114 2.08 12.32 -16.08
N ALA A 115 2.67 12.05 -14.96
CA ALA A 115 4.11 11.85 -14.88
C ALA A 115 4.46 10.47 -15.45
N VAL A 116 4.60 10.41 -16.76
CA VAL A 116 5.74 9.95 -17.58
C VAL A 116 6.57 8.74 -17.02
N LYS A 117 6.29 8.19 -15.86
CA LYS A 117 7.00 6.98 -15.38
C LYS A 117 6.08 5.76 -15.41
N PRO A 118 6.47 4.70 -16.15
CA PRO A 118 5.74 3.44 -16.09
C PRO A 118 5.65 2.95 -14.64
N GLN A 119 4.47 2.52 -14.22
CA GLN A 119 4.34 1.77 -12.97
C GLN A 119 4.69 0.32 -13.26
N ILE A 120 5.67 -0.21 -12.55
CA ILE A 120 6.15 -1.57 -12.71
C ILE A 120 5.87 -2.34 -11.43
N SER A 121 5.18 -3.48 -11.56
CA SER A 121 4.95 -4.42 -10.48
C SER A 121 5.55 -5.76 -10.85
N TYR A 122 6.29 -6.37 -9.94
CA TYR A 122 6.90 -7.67 -10.08
C TYR A 122 6.26 -8.65 -9.08
N TYR A 123 5.86 -9.81 -9.57
CA TYR A 123 5.24 -10.87 -8.78
C TYR A 123 6.05 -12.15 -8.98
N GLU A 124 6.57 -12.72 -7.91
CA GLU A 124 7.42 -13.89 -7.91
C GLU A 124 6.67 -15.16 -7.52
N GLY A 125 7.08 -16.29 -8.09
CA GLY A 125 6.57 -17.62 -7.80
C GLY A 125 5.18 -17.91 -8.35
N LYS A 126 4.70 -19.14 -8.16
CA LYS A 126 3.38 -19.59 -8.64
C LYS A 126 2.24 -18.74 -8.11
N GLU A 127 2.30 -18.35 -6.85
CA GLU A 127 1.28 -17.48 -6.26
C GLU A 127 1.33 -16.05 -6.83
N GLY A 128 2.53 -15.59 -7.19
CA GLY A 128 2.70 -14.32 -7.89
C GLY A 128 2.10 -14.36 -9.30
N LEU A 129 2.32 -15.43 -10.05
CA LEU A 129 1.69 -15.66 -11.35
C LEU A 129 0.16 -15.66 -11.23
N LYS A 130 -0.40 -16.40 -10.27
CA LYS A 130 -1.86 -16.43 -10.01
C LYS A 130 -2.41 -15.03 -9.72
N LYS A 131 -1.77 -14.25 -8.87
CA LYS A 131 -2.18 -12.87 -8.57
C LYS A 131 -2.20 -11.99 -9.82
N ALA A 132 -1.23 -12.13 -10.70
CA ALA A 132 -1.20 -11.38 -11.95
C ALA A 132 -2.34 -11.78 -12.89
N PHE A 133 -2.70 -13.06 -12.99
CA PHE A 133 -3.88 -13.51 -13.74
C PHE A 133 -5.18 -12.99 -13.14
N GLU A 134 -5.32 -13.00 -11.81
CA GLU A 134 -6.49 -12.43 -11.13
C GLU A 134 -6.63 -10.93 -11.42
N GLN A 135 -5.55 -10.19 -11.36
CA GLN A 135 -5.56 -8.76 -11.67
C GLN A 135 -6.04 -8.48 -13.11
N VAL A 136 -5.64 -9.31 -14.07
CA VAL A 136 -6.14 -9.19 -15.45
C VAL A 136 -7.65 -9.44 -15.52
N LEU A 137 -8.18 -10.43 -14.81
CA LEU A 137 -9.63 -10.68 -14.74
C LEU A 137 -10.42 -9.53 -14.12
N ASP A 138 -9.83 -8.81 -13.21
CA ASP A 138 -10.49 -7.70 -12.51
C ASP A 138 -10.42 -6.39 -13.30
N GLU A 139 -9.34 -6.17 -14.05
CA GLU A 139 -9.10 -4.88 -14.71
C GLU A 139 -9.43 -4.89 -16.21
N ALA A 140 -9.34 -6.03 -16.90
CA ALA A 140 -9.46 -6.09 -18.35
C ALA A 140 -10.91 -6.06 -18.83
N ASP A 141 -11.17 -5.29 -19.88
CA ASP A 141 -12.39 -5.31 -20.69
C ASP A 141 -12.23 -6.19 -21.93
N LYS A 142 -11.03 -6.25 -22.46
CA LYS A 142 -10.58 -7.13 -23.56
C LYS A 142 -9.10 -7.39 -23.40
N ILE A 143 -8.63 -8.51 -23.90
CA ILE A 143 -7.20 -8.90 -23.85
C ILE A 143 -6.72 -9.12 -25.29
N ILE A 144 -5.54 -8.61 -25.58
CA ILE A 144 -4.80 -8.98 -26.78
C ILE A 144 -3.43 -9.51 -26.34
N GLY A 145 -2.90 -10.50 -27.04
CA GLY A 145 -1.59 -10.98 -26.64
C GLY A 145 -1.09 -12.19 -27.37
N TYR A 146 0.06 -12.59 -26.92
CA TYR A 146 0.80 -13.76 -27.37
C TYR A 146 0.89 -14.76 -26.22
N GLY A 147 0.71 -16.04 -26.51
CA GLY A 147 0.86 -17.07 -25.48
C GLY A 147 0.54 -18.45 -26.00
N SER A 148 0.75 -19.46 -25.15
CA SER A 148 0.49 -20.86 -25.45
C SER A 148 -0.42 -21.45 -24.39
N ASN A 149 -1.57 -22.00 -24.79
CA ASN A 149 -2.45 -22.73 -23.87
C ASN A 149 -1.77 -23.97 -23.27
N GLU A 150 -0.79 -24.54 -23.98
CA GLU A 150 0.01 -25.65 -23.50
C GLU A 150 0.83 -25.26 -22.27
N ASP A 151 1.40 -24.06 -22.28
CA ASP A 151 2.16 -23.54 -21.16
C ASP A 151 1.26 -23.24 -19.95
N ASP A 152 0.06 -22.68 -20.18
CA ASP A 152 -0.91 -22.45 -19.12
C ASP A 152 -1.26 -23.76 -18.38
N VAL A 153 -1.51 -24.83 -19.12
CA VAL A 153 -1.81 -26.16 -18.54
C VAL A 153 -0.60 -26.76 -17.85
N LYS A 154 0.57 -26.66 -18.45
CA LYS A 154 1.82 -27.23 -17.94
C LYS A 154 2.26 -26.60 -16.63
N TYR A 155 2.25 -25.28 -16.56
CA TYR A 155 2.84 -24.54 -15.44
C TYR A 155 1.81 -24.14 -14.34
N LEU A 156 0.53 -23.97 -14.73
CA LEU A 156 -0.54 -23.55 -13.81
C LEU A 156 -1.79 -24.45 -13.95
N PRO A 157 -1.66 -25.79 -13.80
CA PRO A 157 -2.78 -26.72 -14.00
C PRO A 157 -3.99 -26.43 -13.10
N ASP A 158 -3.76 -25.95 -11.87
CA ASP A 158 -4.81 -25.62 -10.90
C ASP A 158 -5.57 -24.35 -11.26
N LEU A 159 -4.94 -23.45 -12.03
CA LEU A 159 -5.56 -22.18 -12.42
C LEU A 159 -6.32 -22.31 -13.76
N TYR A 160 -5.82 -23.13 -14.66
CA TYR A 160 -6.21 -23.15 -16.07
C TYR A 160 -7.72 -23.28 -16.31
N PRO A 161 -8.45 -24.31 -15.83
CA PRO A 161 -9.89 -24.42 -16.14
C PRO A 161 -10.68 -23.28 -15.55
N ASN A 162 -10.45 -22.96 -14.28
CA ASN A 162 -11.19 -21.96 -13.52
C ASN A 162 -10.98 -20.53 -14.09
N TYR A 163 -9.75 -20.19 -14.50
CA TYR A 163 -9.45 -18.89 -15.08
C TYR A 163 -10.25 -18.65 -16.37
N TYR A 164 -10.27 -19.63 -17.28
CA TYR A 164 -10.99 -19.51 -18.55
C TYR A 164 -12.48 -19.41 -18.36
N GLU A 165 -13.07 -20.23 -17.50
CA GLU A 165 -14.51 -20.16 -17.18
C GLU A 165 -14.89 -18.79 -16.61
N ARG A 166 -14.10 -18.26 -15.68
CA ARG A 166 -14.33 -16.95 -15.06
C ARG A 166 -14.17 -15.81 -16.06
N ARG A 167 -13.19 -15.90 -16.96
CA ARG A 167 -13.00 -14.92 -18.03
C ARG A 167 -14.20 -14.90 -18.98
N ILE A 168 -14.68 -16.06 -19.40
CA ILE A 168 -15.86 -16.21 -20.26
C ILE A 168 -17.11 -15.66 -19.55
N LYS A 169 -17.33 -16.00 -18.28
CA LYS A 169 -18.43 -15.49 -17.45
C LYS A 169 -18.38 -13.95 -17.32
N LYS A 170 -17.20 -13.37 -17.20
CA LYS A 170 -17.01 -11.91 -17.20
C LYS A 170 -17.10 -11.28 -18.60
N LYS A 171 -17.31 -12.09 -19.66
CA LYS A 171 -17.42 -11.66 -21.06
C LYS A 171 -16.20 -10.91 -21.57
N ILE A 172 -15.00 -11.27 -21.13
CA ILE A 172 -13.73 -10.66 -21.55
C ILE A 172 -13.24 -11.37 -22.80
N PRO A 173 -13.31 -10.77 -24.01
CA PRO A 173 -12.81 -11.38 -25.24
C PRO A 173 -11.30 -11.34 -25.31
N VAL A 174 -10.72 -12.32 -26.02
CA VAL A 174 -9.29 -12.40 -26.27
C VAL A 174 -9.00 -12.41 -27.76
N LYS A 175 -8.02 -11.63 -28.21
CA LYS A 175 -7.42 -11.70 -29.54
C LYS A 175 -5.97 -12.18 -29.38
N ALA A 176 -5.64 -13.36 -29.88
CA ALA A 176 -4.36 -14.02 -29.54
C ALA A 176 -3.57 -14.47 -30.77
N ILE A 177 -2.26 -14.41 -30.65
CA ILE A 177 -1.32 -15.10 -31.54
C ILE A 177 -0.79 -16.32 -30.76
N ILE A 178 -0.93 -17.50 -31.34
CA ILE A 178 -0.67 -18.77 -30.65
C ILE A 178 0.27 -19.62 -31.52
N PRO A 179 1.39 -20.15 -30.96
CA PRO A 179 2.26 -21.09 -31.69
C PRO A 179 1.54 -22.39 -32.04
N ALA A 180 1.74 -22.89 -33.23
CA ALA A 180 1.10 -24.10 -33.78
C ALA A 180 1.73 -25.39 -33.24
N THR A 181 1.76 -25.58 -31.92
CA THR A 181 2.04 -26.86 -31.29
C THR A 181 0.86 -27.81 -31.49
N ASP A 182 1.08 -29.13 -31.38
CA ASP A 182 0.00 -30.12 -31.50
C ASP A 182 -1.13 -29.89 -30.51
N PHE A 183 -0.77 -29.44 -29.30
CA PHE A 183 -1.74 -29.09 -28.26
C PHE A 183 -2.57 -27.85 -28.66
N ASN A 184 -1.91 -26.78 -29.07
CA ASN A 184 -2.55 -25.53 -29.43
C ASN A 184 -3.43 -25.63 -30.67
N VAL A 185 -3.04 -26.45 -31.67
CA VAL A 185 -3.85 -26.73 -32.85
C VAL A 185 -5.16 -27.42 -32.45
N LYS A 186 -5.11 -28.40 -31.54
CA LYS A 186 -6.33 -29.06 -31.00
C LYS A 186 -7.22 -28.06 -30.21
N ALA A 187 -6.60 -27.25 -29.34
CA ALA A 187 -7.29 -26.28 -28.54
C ALA A 187 -7.91 -25.15 -29.39
N PHE A 188 -7.43 -24.89 -30.58
CA PHE A 188 -7.93 -23.89 -31.52
C PHE A 188 -9.41 -24.06 -31.87
N ALA A 189 -9.90 -25.33 -31.94
CA ALA A 189 -11.30 -25.64 -32.18
C ALA A 189 -12.27 -25.03 -31.15
N ASN A 190 -11.80 -24.69 -29.96
CA ASN A 190 -12.61 -24.12 -28.89
C ASN A 190 -12.68 -22.58 -28.89
N ASN A 191 -11.99 -21.91 -29.82
CA ASN A 191 -11.87 -20.46 -29.85
C ASN A 191 -13.20 -19.70 -29.68
N THR A 192 -14.21 -20.10 -30.47
CA THR A 192 -15.52 -19.40 -30.41
C THR A 192 -16.21 -19.58 -29.06
N LYS A 193 -16.16 -20.80 -28.49
CA LYS A 193 -16.75 -21.08 -27.17
C LYS A 193 -16.04 -20.32 -26.06
N GLU A 194 -14.76 -20.05 -26.24
CA GLU A 194 -13.90 -19.35 -25.27
C GLU A 194 -13.83 -17.83 -25.48
N LEU A 195 -14.68 -17.25 -26.32
CA LEU A 195 -14.63 -15.81 -26.69
C LEU A 195 -13.24 -15.39 -27.15
N ARG A 196 -12.57 -16.25 -27.91
CA ARG A 196 -11.21 -16.04 -28.40
C ARG A 196 -11.19 -15.96 -29.92
N SER A 197 -10.53 -14.93 -30.45
CA SER A 197 -10.12 -14.81 -31.84
C SER A 197 -8.63 -15.06 -31.91
N ALA A 198 -8.18 -16.15 -32.48
CA ALA A 198 -6.77 -16.50 -32.51
C ALA A 198 -6.27 -16.70 -33.94
N ARG A 199 -4.95 -16.52 -34.12
CA ARG A 199 -4.21 -16.94 -35.31
C ARG A 199 -3.00 -17.75 -34.92
N LEU A 200 -2.68 -18.74 -35.73
CA LEU A 200 -1.55 -19.62 -35.51
C LEU A 200 -0.29 -19.05 -36.18
N ILE A 201 0.85 -19.17 -35.52
CA ILE A 201 2.19 -18.91 -36.05
C ILE A 201 3.01 -20.18 -36.00
N PRO A 202 4.11 -20.28 -36.79
CA PRO A 202 4.99 -21.45 -36.78
C PRO A 202 5.46 -21.81 -35.36
N LYS A 203 5.57 -23.10 -35.07
CA LYS A 203 5.88 -23.63 -33.72
C LYS A 203 7.25 -23.22 -33.19
N GLU A 204 8.20 -22.92 -34.07
CA GLU A 204 9.54 -22.41 -33.72
C GLU A 204 9.50 -21.07 -32.97
N PHE A 205 8.37 -20.36 -33.04
CA PHE A 205 8.13 -19.15 -32.25
C PHE A 205 7.46 -19.41 -30.90
N ASN A 206 7.50 -20.67 -30.44
CA ASN A 206 7.02 -20.97 -29.08
C ASN A 206 8.09 -20.67 -28.04
N TYR A 207 7.77 -19.76 -27.13
CA TYR A 207 8.58 -19.41 -25.97
C TYR A 207 7.71 -19.51 -24.72
N PRO A 208 8.27 -19.92 -23.56
CA PRO A 208 7.52 -20.07 -22.32
C PRO A 208 7.23 -18.71 -21.64
N ILE A 209 6.88 -17.74 -22.46
CA ILE A 209 6.47 -16.38 -22.02
C ILE A 209 5.13 -16.07 -22.66
N GLN A 210 4.19 -15.64 -21.82
CA GLN A 210 2.91 -15.10 -22.26
C GLN A 210 2.89 -13.60 -22.10
N VAL A 211 2.29 -12.90 -23.05
CA VAL A 211 2.08 -11.44 -22.98
C VAL A 211 0.61 -11.15 -23.11
N ASN A 212 0.03 -10.47 -22.11
CA ASN A 212 -1.32 -9.95 -22.15
C ASN A 212 -1.31 -8.43 -22.13
N ILE A 213 -2.07 -7.81 -23.04
CA ILE A 213 -2.17 -6.36 -23.14
C ILE A 213 -3.65 -5.98 -23.04
N TYR A 214 -3.98 -5.10 -22.09
CA TYR A 214 -5.33 -4.55 -21.91
C TYR A 214 -5.26 -3.10 -21.48
N LYS A 215 -6.22 -2.27 -21.90
CA LYS A 215 -6.22 -0.83 -21.60
C LYS A 215 -4.84 -0.19 -21.84
N HIS A 216 -4.15 0.22 -20.78
CA HIS A 216 -2.80 0.80 -20.79
C HIS A 216 -1.79 -0.06 -20.02
N THR A 217 -2.06 -1.34 -19.94
CA THR A 217 -1.26 -2.30 -19.16
C THR A 217 -0.75 -3.42 -20.05
N ALA A 218 0.52 -3.77 -19.91
CA ALA A 218 1.14 -4.96 -20.46
C ALA A 218 1.58 -5.88 -19.32
N VAL A 219 1.27 -7.17 -19.43
CA VAL A 219 1.67 -8.18 -18.45
C VAL A 219 2.49 -9.25 -19.18
N PHE A 220 3.66 -9.52 -18.64
CA PHE A 220 4.55 -10.57 -19.11
C PHE A 220 4.59 -11.67 -18.05
N TYR A 221 4.30 -12.89 -18.45
CA TYR A 221 4.41 -14.08 -17.59
C TYR A 221 5.57 -14.93 -18.06
N SER A 222 6.60 -15.06 -17.24
CA SER A 222 7.69 -16.01 -17.44
C SER A 222 7.39 -17.26 -16.64
N PHE A 223 6.99 -18.33 -17.30
CA PHE A 223 6.59 -19.56 -16.63
C PHE A 223 7.80 -20.34 -16.12
N GLU A 224 8.88 -20.40 -16.88
CA GLU A 224 10.12 -21.10 -16.48
C GLU A 224 10.79 -20.44 -15.29
N GLU A 225 10.84 -19.12 -15.28
CA GLU A 225 11.44 -18.34 -14.20
C GLU A 225 10.45 -18.06 -13.06
N SER A 226 9.18 -18.45 -13.27
CA SER A 226 8.10 -18.31 -12.28
C SER A 226 7.88 -16.88 -11.79
N PHE A 227 7.74 -15.91 -12.69
CA PHE A 227 7.36 -14.56 -12.33
C PHE A 227 6.37 -13.91 -13.31
N ALA A 228 5.71 -12.84 -12.87
CA ALA A 228 4.96 -11.94 -13.73
C ALA A 228 5.44 -10.50 -13.55
N LEU A 229 5.59 -9.78 -14.68
CA LEU A 229 5.92 -8.37 -14.73
C LEU A 229 4.73 -7.60 -15.29
N ILE A 230 4.18 -6.67 -14.52
CA ILE A 230 3.08 -5.81 -14.92
C ILE A 230 3.60 -4.39 -15.15
N ILE A 231 3.38 -3.86 -16.35
CA ILE A 231 3.79 -2.51 -16.74
C ILE A 231 2.55 -1.69 -17.07
N LYS A 232 2.18 -0.74 -16.20
CA LYS A 232 1.12 0.23 -16.48
C LYS A 232 1.74 1.47 -17.14
N SER A 233 1.62 1.55 -18.46
CA SER A 233 2.15 2.63 -19.27
C SER A 233 1.42 2.70 -20.62
N ARG A 234 0.75 3.81 -20.88
CA ARG A 234 0.04 4.00 -22.15
C ARG A 234 0.97 3.90 -23.36
N PRO A 235 2.13 4.58 -23.40
CA PRO A 235 3.03 4.49 -24.55
C PRO A 235 3.54 3.07 -24.81
N ILE A 236 3.89 2.31 -23.75
CA ILE A 236 4.37 0.93 -23.88
C ILE A 236 3.23 0.03 -24.37
N ALA A 237 2.06 0.10 -23.75
CA ALA A 237 0.92 -0.72 -24.14
C ALA A 237 0.49 -0.42 -25.58
N ASP A 238 0.44 0.85 -25.99
CA ASP A 238 0.05 1.24 -27.36
C ASP A 238 1.10 0.80 -28.40
N CYS A 239 2.40 0.84 -28.06
CA CYS A 239 3.46 0.29 -28.91
C CYS A 239 3.29 -1.21 -29.09
N LEU A 240 3.13 -1.96 -27.99
CA LEU A 240 2.95 -3.41 -28.04
C LEU A 240 1.68 -3.83 -28.78
N LYS A 241 0.58 -3.06 -28.67
CA LYS A 241 -0.64 -3.30 -29.46
C LYS A 241 -0.38 -3.19 -30.96
N LYS A 242 0.36 -2.17 -31.39
CA LYS A 242 0.71 -1.99 -32.82
C LYS A 242 1.58 -3.13 -33.35
N ILE A 243 2.58 -3.55 -32.55
CA ILE A 243 3.42 -4.71 -32.89
C ILE A 243 2.56 -5.97 -33.00
N PHE A 244 1.65 -6.18 -32.01
CA PHE A 244 0.73 -7.31 -32.04
C PHE A 244 -0.16 -7.28 -33.29
N GLU A 245 -0.77 -6.15 -33.64
CA GLU A 245 -1.63 -6.04 -34.82
C GLU A 245 -0.88 -6.35 -36.10
N MET A 246 0.33 -5.84 -36.28
CA MET A 246 1.19 -6.15 -37.41
C MET A 246 1.50 -7.65 -37.48
N ALA A 247 1.83 -8.28 -36.37
CA ALA A 247 2.08 -9.72 -36.30
C ALA A 247 0.81 -10.53 -36.55
N PHE A 248 -0.33 -10.09 -35.99
CA PHE A 248 -1.62 -10.78 -36.18
C PHE A 248 -2.08 -10.75 -37.64
N GLU A 249 -1.88 -9.65 -38.37
CA GLU A 249 -2.22 -9.56 -39.79
C GLU A 249 -1.40 -10.54 -40.66
N LYS A 250 -0.14 -10.78 -40.29
CA LYS A 250 0.76 -11.70 -40.99
C LYS A 250 0.60 -13.15 -40.57
N ALA A 251 0.06 -13.40 -39.36
CA ALA A 251 -0.21 -14.76 -38.89
C ALA A 251 -1.28 -15.47 -39.74
N GLY A 252 -1.09 -16.76 -40.02
CA GLY A 252 -2.04 -17.54 -40.81
C GLY A 252 -3.39 -17.76 -40.12
N THR A 253 -4.44 -17.71 -40.91
CA THR A 253 -5.77 -18.25 -40.53
C THR A 253 -5.82 -19.65 -41.08
N LYS A 254 -5.69 -20.68 -40.28
CA LYS A 254 -6.12 -22.01 -40.65
C LYS A 254 -7.34 -22.40 -39.87
#